data_0debb7eda76dbec4ef63ba2285a8a448
#
_entry.id   0debb7eda76dbec4ef63ba2285a8a448
#
_cell.length_a   1.000
_cell.length_b   1.000
_cell.length_c   1.000
_cell.angle_alpha   90.00
_cell.angle_beta   90.00
_cell.angle_gamma   90.00
#
_symmetry.space_group_name_H-M   'P 1'
#
loop_
_entity.id
_entity.type
_entity.pdbx_description
1 polymer ?
#
loop_
_entity_poly.entity_id
_entity_poly.type
_entity_poly.pdbx_seq_one_letter_code
_entity_poly.pdbx_strand_id
1 'polypeptide(L)'
;RHTVSRLLGAPPGYVGFDQGGLLTDGVDQHPHCVVLLDEIEKAHPDIFNILLQVMDHGSLTDHNGKKIDFRNVILIMTTNAGAAEMSKSAIGFGSSRRTGDDEEALNRIFTPEFRNRLDAIIPFAPLPTEVIHQVVQKFVMQLESQLSERNVTFELEDRAVEWLASRGYDEKMGARPLSRVIQEHIKKPLANEILFGKLKKGGVVRVDVKTDEDGGQELTLDAIPDSTPVKPSELKSDGPKGKAGRKGSKSSKSAADS
;
A
#
# COMPACT_ATOMS: atom_id res chain seq x y z
N ARG A 1 3.55 -29.02 9.87
CA ARG A 1 4.70 -29.79 9.32
C ARG A 1 4.69 -29.88 7.79
N HIS A 2 3.55 -30.08 7.16
CA HIS A 2 3.48 -30.11 5.68
C HIS A 2 3.88 -28.79 5.01
N THR A 3 3.72 -27.64 5.68
CA THR A 3 4.07 -26.32 5.14
C THR A 3 5.58 -26.13 5.04
N VAL A 4 6.33 -26.59 6.03
CA VAL A 4 7.82 -26.55 6.03
C VAL A 4 8.36 -27.38 4.88
N SER A 5 7.83 -28.61 4.70
CA SER A 5 8.22 -29.46 3.56
C SER A 5 7.92 -28.85 2.20
N ARG A 6 6.89 -28.02 2.08
CA ARG A 6 6.63 -27.27 0.84
C ARG A 6 7.63 -26.16 0.57
N LEU A 7 8.19 -25.56 1.62
CA LEU A 7 9.18 -24.49 1.47
C LEU A 7 10.57 -25.04 1.15
N LEU A 8 10.97 -26.13 1.80
CA LEU A 8 12.30 -26.72 1.69
C LEU A 8 12.36 -27.94 0.76
N GLY A 9 11.20 -28.47 0.39
CA GLY A 9 11.05 -29.76 -0.27
C GLY A 9 10.69 -30.89 0.71
N ALA A 10 10.13 -31.98 0.19
CA ALA A 10 9.78 -33.14 1.00
C ALA A 10 10.98 -34.10 1.14
N PRO A 11 11.22 -34.69 2.31
CA PRO A 11 12.28 -35.67 2.49
C PRO A 11 12.08 -36.91 1.60
N PRO A 12 13.15 -37.65 1.27
CA PRO A 12 13.06 -38.89 0.51
C PRO A 12 12.04 -39.86 1.14
N GLY A 13 11.17 -40.42 0.28
CA GLY A 13 10.13 -41.39 0.71
C GLY A 13 8.79 -40.77 1.09
N TYR A 14 8.63 -39.45 1.04
CA TYR A 14 7.34 -38.79 1.20
C TYR A 14 6.73 -38.38 -0.13
N VAL A 15 5.38 -38.28 -0.18
CA VAL A 15 4.65 -37.84 -1.37
C VAL A 15 5.06 -36.38 -1.69
N GLY A 16 5.49 -36.14 -2.93
CA GLY A 16 5.99 -34.83 -3.35
C GLY A 16 7.49 -34.64 -3.26
N PHE A 17 8.27 -35.70 -3.00
CA PHE A 17 9.74 -35.67 -2.97
C PHE A 17 10.35 -35.12 -4.27
N ASP A 18 9.74 -35.40 -5.43
CA ASP A 18 10.19 -34.89 -6.73
C ASP A 18 9.89 -33.39 -6.94
N GLN A 19 9.11 -32.80 -6.04
CA GLN A 19 8.84 -31.37 -6.07
C GLN A 19 9.82 -30.66 -5.13
N GLY A 20 10.69 -29.84 -5.69
CA GLY A 20 11.59 -28.99 -4.92
C GLY A 20 10.87 -28.05 -3.95
N GLY A 21 11.59 -27.42 -3.05
CA GLY A 21 11.02 -26.46 -2.11
C GLY A 21 10.73 -25.13 -2.77
N LEU A 22 9.55 -24.57 -2.55
CA LEU A 22 9.15 -23.28 -3.13
C LEU A 22 10.16 -22.16 -2.83
N LEU A 23 10.69 -22.10 -1.61
CA LEU A 23 11.66 -21.10 -1.20
C LEU A 23 13.04 -21.40 -1.79
N THR A 24 13.52 -22.63 -1.66
CA THR A 24 14.84 -23.04 -2.10
C THR A 24 14.97 -22.97 -3.62
N ASP A 25 13.99 -23.46 -4.36
CA ASP A 25 13.99 -23.41 -5.83
C ASP A 25 13.83 -21.98 -6.36
N GLY A 26 12.97 -21.19 -5.70
CA GLY A 26 12.78 -19.80 -6.08
C GLY A 26 14.06 -18.99 -5.96
N VAL A 27 14.80 -19.16 -4.86
CA VAL A 27 16.08 -18.47 -4.64
C VAL A 27 17.18 -19.04 -5.54
N ASP A 28 17.22 -20.35 -5.77
CA ASP A 28 18.21 -20.97 -6.66
C ASP A 28 18.07 -20.45 -8.11
N GLN A 29 16.83 -20.28 -8.58
CA GLN A 29 16.55 -19.72 -9.91
C GLN A 29 16.80 -18.22 -9.99
N HIS A 30 16.60 -17.50 -8.88
CA HIS A 30 16.72 -16.05 -8.79
C HIS A 30 17.58 -15.62 -7.60
N PRO A 31 18.91 -15.80 -7.67
CA PRO A 31 19.81 -15.60 -6.53
C PRO A 31 19.91 -14.14 -6.06
N HIS A 32 19.43 -13.18 -6.85
CA HIS A 32 19.33 -11.76 -6.52
C HIS A 32 17.85 -11.35 -6.45
N CYS A 33 17.15 -11.79 -5.41
CA CYS A 33 15.72 -11.55 -5.28
C CYS A 33 15.34 -10.93 -3.93
N VAL A 34 14.10 -10.49 -3.86
CA VAL A 34 13.44 -10.13 -2.60
C VAL A 34 12.49 -11.26 -2.21
N VAL A 35 12.68 -11.79 -1.01
CA VAL A 35 11.77 -12.77 -0.41
C VAL A 35 10.90 -12.06 0.60
N LEU A 36 9.60 -12.02 0.34
CA LEU A 36 8.60 -11.46 1.23
C LEU A 36 7.87 -12.58 1.97
N LEU A 37 7.92 -12.53 3.30
CA LEU A 37 7.16 -13.41 4.20
C LEU A 37 6.09 -12.56 4.88
N ASP A 38 4.88 -12.64 4.35
CA ASP A 38 3.75 -11.86 4.84
C ASP A 38 3.08 -12.55 6.04
N GLU A 39 2.72 -11.76 7.07
CA GLU A 39 2.07 -12.24 8.30
C GLU A 39 2.86 -13.38 8.99
N ILE A 40 4.15 -13.14 9.24
CA ILE A 40 5.08 -14.14 9.78
C ILE A 40 4.64 -14.70 11.14
N GLU A 41 3.87 -13.95 11.93
CA GLU A 41 3.31 -14.39 13.21
C GLU A 41 2.36 -15.59 13.08
N LYS A 42 1.84 -15.85 11.88
CA LYS A 42 0.98 -17.00 11.58
C LYS A 42 1.76 -18.23 11.13
N ALA A 43 3.07 -18.09 10.96
CA ALA A 43 3.91 -19.18 10.49
C ALA A 43 4.13 -20.23 11.58
N HIS A 44 4.44 -21.45 11.14
CA HIS A 44 4.85 -22.52 12.07
C HIS A 44 6.21 -22.14 12.71
N PRO A 45 6.44 -22.46 14.01
CA PRO A 45 7.69 -22.15 14.70
C PRO A 45 8.96 -22.62 13.98
N ASP A 46 8.90 -23.74 13.26
CA ASP A 46 10.04 -24.26 12.49
C ASP A 46 10.50 -23.30 11.39
N ILE A 47 9.63 -22.41 10.90
CA ILE A 47 10.00 -21.38 9.91
C ILE A 47 11.00 -20.39 10.51
N PHE A 48 10.82 -20.01 11.76
CA PHE A 48 11.77 -19.12 12.45
C PHE A 48 13.16 -19.74 12.56
N ASN A 49 13.25 -21.07 12.80
CA ASN A 49 14.52 -21.78 12.86
C ASN A 49 15.21 -21.79 11.48
N ILE A 50 14.45 -21.94 10.41
CA ILE A 50 14.97 -21.87 9.03
C ILE A 50 15.48 -20.47 8.72
N LEU A 51 14.74 -19.45 9.10
CA LEU A 51 15.13 -18.06 8.90
C LEU A 51 16.38 -17.70 9.71
N LEU A 52 16.51 -18.18 10.94
CA LEU A 52 17.74 -18.04 11.73
C LEU A 52 18.92 -18.65 11.01
N GLN A 53 18.78 -19.86 10.47
CA GLN A 53 19.83 -20.51 9.70
C GLN A 53 20.22 -19.69 8.46
N VAL A 54 19.24 -19.13 7.75
CA VAL A 54 19.50 -18.25 6.60
C VAL A 54 20.26 -16.99 7.02
N MET A 55 19.82 -16.33 8.09
CA MET A 55 20.44 -15.09 8.58
C MET A 55 21.85 -15.32 9.13
N ASP A 56 22.10 -16.48 9.78
CA ASP A 56 23.40 -16.79 10.35
C ASP A 56 24.44 -17.25 9.31
N HIS A 57 24.01 -18.05 8.36
CA HIS A 57 24.93 -18.76 7.45
C HIS A 57 24.88 -18.24 6.00
N GLY A 58 23.90 -17.36 5.69
CA GLY A 58 23.67 -16.89 4.33
C GLY A 58 23.36 -18.01 3.34
N SER A 59 22.93 -19.17 3.84
CA SER A 59 22.66 -20.34 3.01
C SER A 59 21.71 -21.30 3.70
N LEU A 60 20.98 -22.06 2.87
CA LEU A 60 20.05 -23.07 3.31
C LEU A 60 20.29 -24.36 2.53
N THR A 61 20.28 -25.48 3.21
CA THR A 61 20.40 -26.77 2.54
C THR A 61 19.01 -27.35 2.32
N ASP A 62 18.68 -27.66 1.08
CA ASP A 62 17.42 -28.32 0.74
C ASP A 62 17.43 -29.78 1.21
N HIS A 63 16.31 -30.46 1.05
CA HIS A 63 16.17 -31.88 1.45
C HIS A 63 16.98 -32.84 0.56
N ASN A 64 17.44 -32.41 -0.62
CA ASN A 64 18.32 -33.17 -1.51
C ASN A 64 19.80 -33.00 -1.13
N GLY A 65 20.10 -32.18 -0.12
CA GLY A 65 21.48 -31.85 0.28
C GLY A 65 22.12 -30.75 -0.56
N LYS A 66 21.36 -30.10 -1.45
CA LYS A 66 21.85 -28.96 -2.23
C LYS A 66 21.88 -27.71 -1.35
N LYS A 67 23.02 -27.05 -1.30
CA LYS A 67 23.21 -25.80 -0.59
C LYS A 67 22.81 -24.63 -1.48
N ILE A 68 21.80 -23.86 -1.04
CA ILE A 68 21.26 -22.68 -1.72
C ILE A 68 21.86 -21.43 -1.07
N ASP A 69 22.34 -20.49 -1.87
CA ASP A 69 22.97 -19.25 -1.42
C ASP A 69 21.94 -18.13 -1.25
N PHE A 70 21.86 -17.56 -0.05
CA PHE A 70 20.96 -16.48 0.32
C PHE A 70 21.68 -15.14 0.54
N ARG A 71 22.98 -15.04 0.33
CA ARG A 71 23.76 -13.84 0.65
C ARG A 71 23.37 -12.61 -0.15
N ASN A 72 22.78 -12.79 -1.33
CA ASN A 72 22.30 -11.70 -2.18
C ASN A 72 20.77 -11.57 -2.17
N VAL A 73 20.09 -12.17 -1.19
CA VAL A 73 18.64 -12.12 -1.02
C VAL A 73 18.29 -11.05 0.00
N ILE A 74 17.33 -10.19 -0.34
CA ILE A 74 16.73 -9.26 0.61
C ILE A 74 15.54 -9.98 1.23
N LEU A 75 15.60 -10.22 2.55
CA LEU A 75 14.53 -10.86 3.29
C LEU A 75 13.65 -9.78 3.96
N ILE A 76 12.37 -9.76 3.61
CA ILE A 76 11.39 -8.86 4.19
C ILE A 76 10.32 -9.70 4.90
N MET A 77 10.03 -9.36 6.14
CA MET A 77 8.96 -9.98 6.93
C MET A 77 7.96 -8.94 7.35
N THR A 78 6.67 -9.22 7.22
CA THR A 78 5.62 -8.35 7.74
C THR A 78 4.94 -9.01 8.93
N THR A 79 4.47 -8.21 9.87
CA THR A 79 3.66 -8.67 10.99
C THR A 79 2.69 -7.58 11.41
N ASN A 80 1.52 -7.97 11.91
CA ASN A 80 0.58 -7.09 12.58
C ASN A 80 0.63 -7.23 14.11
N ALA A 81 1.72 -7.79 14.63
CA ALA A 81 1.98 -7.86 16.05
C ALA A 81 1.96 -6.45 16.67
N GLY A 82 1.24 -6.29 17.77
CA GLY A 82 1.07 -4.99 18.42
C GLY A 82 -0.14 -4.18 17.96
N ALA A 83 -0.71 -4.45 16.79
CA ALA A 83 -1.90 -3.72 16.32
C ALA A 83 -3.10 -3.87 17.26
N ALA A 84 -3.25 -5.03 17.90
CA ALA A 84 -4.31 -5.29 18.88
C ALA A 84 -4.08 -4.60 20.23
N GLU A 85 -2.84 -4.46 20.64
CA GLU A 85 -2.44 -3.72 21.84
C GLU A 85 -2.57 -2.20 21.61
N MET A 86 -2.18 -1.70 20.46
CA MET A 86 -2.35 -0.28 20.08
C MET A 86 -3.82 0.16 20.11
N SER A 87 -4.75 -0.73 19.72
CA SER A 87 -6.18 -0.43 19.78
C SER A 87 -6.77 -0.50 21.20
N LYS A 88 -6.13 -1.19 22.14
CA LYS A 88 -6.59 -1.27 23.55
C LYS A 88 -6.14 -0.08 24.38
N SER A 89 -5.03 0.54 24.06
CA SER A 89 -4.51 1.73 24.75
C SER A 89 -5.38 2.98 24.56
N ALA A 90 -6.30 2.99 23.61
CA ALA A 90 -7.21 4.11 23.37
C ALA A 90 -8.36 4.21 24.39
N ILE A 91 -8.54 3.25 25.29
CA ILE A 91 -9.67 3.21 26.27
C ILE A 91 -9.27 3.72 27.67
N GLY A 92 -8.08 4.31 27.83
CA GLY A 92 -7.61 4.85 29.10
C GLY A 92 -7.29 6.33 29.04
N PHE A 93 -7.71 7.11 30.07
CA PHE A 93 -7.38 8.53 30.26
C PHE A 93 -5.87 8.77 30.20
N GLY A 94 -5.36 9.20 29.05
CA GLY A 94 -3.97 9.55 28.85
C GLY A 94 -3.42 9.08 27.51
N SER A 95 -3.58 9.90 26.48
CA SER A 95 -3.01 9.71 25.15
C SER A 95 -1.51 10.00 25.13
N SER A 96 -0.71 9.14 25.74
CA SER A 96 0.72 9.10 25.46
C SER A 96 1.04 7.71 24.89
N ARG A 97 1.26 7.64 23.57
CA ARG A 97 1.92 6.51 22.93
C ARG A 97 3.19 6.22 23.73
N ARG A 98 3.20 5.12 24.46
CA ARG A 98 4.43 4.63 25.06
C ARG A 98 5.23 3.97 23.94
N THR A 99 6.38 4.52 23.68
CA THR A 99 7.38 4.04 22.70
C THR A 99 7.82 2.58 22.95
N GLY A 100 7.26 1.90 23.96
CA GLY A 100 7.60 0.55 24.36
C GLY A 100 6.54 -0.52 24.02
N ASP A 101 5.32 -0.12 23.64
CA ASP A 101 4.23 -1.09 23.42
C ASP A 101 4.50 -1.94 22.16
N ASP A 102 5.11 -1.35 21.14
CA ASP A 102 5.51 -2.05 19.90
C ASP A 102 6.65 -3.05 20.16
N GLU A 103 7.61 -2.69 21.00
CA GLU A 103 8.72 -3.57 21.40
C GLU A 103 8.22 -4.75 22.24
N GLU A 104 7.25 -4.52 23.13
CA GLU A 104 6.69 -5.59 23.95
C GLU A 104 5.91 -6.61 23.12
N ALA A 105 5.17 -6.16 22.12
CA ALA A 105 4.47 -7.04 21.19
C ALA A 105 5.44 -7.87 20.34
N LEU A 106 6.51 -7.26 19.83
CA LEU A 106 7.57 -7.97 19.12
C LEU A 106 8.30 -8.96 20.00
N ASN A 107 8.51 -8.64 21.29
CA ASN A 107 9.14 -9.54 22.28
C ASN A 107 8.34 -10.81 22.54
N ARG A 108 7.03 -10.78 22.35
CA ARG A 108 6.16 -11.97 22.52
C ARG A 108 6.24 -12.93 21.35
N ILE A 109 6.52 -12.42 20.14
CA ILE A 109 6.51 -13.23 18.92
C ILE A 109 7.92 -13.67 18.54
N PHE A 110 8.88 -12.77 18.65
CA PHE A 110 10.26 -13.03 18.24
C PHE A 110 11.18 -13.17 19.44
N THR A 111 11.93 -14.27 19.46
CA THR A 111 12.98 -14.44 20.46
C THR A 111 14.04 -13.34 20.36
N PRO A 112 14.74 -12.99 21.46
CA PRO A 112 15.85 -12.02 21.41
C PRO A 112 16.89 -12.40 20.37
N GLU A 113 17.16 -13.69 20.23
CA GLU A 113 18.09 -14.22 19.23
C GLU A 113 17.68 -13.86 17.80
N PHE A 114 16.39 -14.04 17.45
CA PHE A 114 15.86 -13.71 16.14
C PHE A 114 15.94 -12.20 15.86
N ARG A 115 15.53 -11.37 16.85
CA ARG A 115 15.55 -9.91 16.70
C ARG A 115 16.95 -9.33 16.50
N ASN A 116 17.95 -9.88 17.18
CA ASN A 116 19.34 -9.44 17.06
C ASN A 116 19.97 -9.71 15.67
N ARG A 117 19.29 -10.47 14.81
CA ARG A 117 19.73 -10.75 13.43
C ARG A 117 19.01 -9.92 12.39
N LEU A 118 18.02 -9.13 12.81
CA LEU A 118 17.33 -8.19 11.92
C LEU A 118 18.18 -6.94 11.75
N ASP A 119 18.41 -6.52 10.51
CA ASP A 119 19.13 -5.29 10.19
C ASP A 119 18.29 -4.05 10.55
N ALA A 120 16.98 -4.12 10.37
CA ALA A 120 16.07 -3.04 10.69
C ALA A 120 14.66 -3.54 11.05
N ILE A 121 14.00 -2.84 11.96
CA ILE A 121 12.58 -2.99 12.28
C ILE A 121 11.92 -1.66 11.95
N ILE A 122 10.95 -1.69 11.03
CA ILE A 122 10.29 -0.49 10.53
C ILE A 122 8.83 -0.49 11.00
N PRO A 123 8.47 0.33 11.98
CA PRO A 123 7.08 0.46 12.41
C PRO A 123 6.27 1.28 11.41
N PHE A 124 5.07 0.83 11.09
CA PHE A 124 4.11 1.55 10.27
C PHE A 124 3.05 2.18 11.16
N ALA A 125 3.00 3.51 11.17
CA ALA A 125 1.99 4.26 11.89
C ALA A 125 0.63 4.25 11.15
N PRO A 126 -0.49 4.50 11.85
CA PRO A 126 -1.78 4.78 11.21
C PRO A 126 -1.65 5.94 10.23
N LEU A 127 -2.41 5.88 9.14
CA LEU A 127 -2.36 6.90 8.10
C LEU A 127 -2.97 8.23 8.60
N PRO A 128 -2.27 9.37 8.47
CA PRO A 128 -2.86 10.69 8.68
C PRO A 128 -4.00 10.96 7.68
N THR A 129 -4.93 11.84 8.05
CA THR A 129 -6.10 12.19 7.23
C THR A 129 -5.70 12.67 5.83
N GLU A 130 -4.66 13.49 5.74
CA GLU A 130 -4.14 14.02 4.48
C GLU A 130 -3.65 12.90 3.54
N VAL A 131 -3.03 11.87 4.11
CA VAL A 131 -2.59 10.69 3.34
C VAL A 131 -3.79 9.87 2.90
N ILE A 132 -4.83 9.74 3.73
CA ILE A 132 -6.06 9.04 3.35
C ILE A 132 -6.73 9.75 2.16
N HIS A 133 -6.78 11.09 2.16
CA HIS A 133 -7.29 11.87 1.03
C HIS A 133 -6.48 11.60 -0.26
N GLN A 134 -5.14 11.54 -0.16
CA GLN A 134 -4.29 11.19 -1.30
C GLN A 134 -4.56 9.77 -1.82
N VAL A 135 -4.84 8.82 -0.91
CA VAL A 135 -5.22 7.45 -1.29
C VAL A 135 -6.56 7.44 -2.02
N VAL A 136 -7.55 8.22 -1.58
CA VAL A 136 -8.83 8.39 -2.30
C VAL A 136 -8.57 8.89 -3.72
N GLN A 137 -7.81 9.98 -3.87
CA GLN A 137 -7.48 10.56 -5.17
C GLN A 137 -6.76 9.53 -6.07
N LYS A 138 -5.80 8.78 -5.52
CA LYS A 138 -5.11 7.72 -6.26
C LYS A 138 -6.07 6.66 -6.80
N PHE A 139 -7.02 6.18 -6.00
CA PHE A 139 -8.00 5.19 -6.45
C PHE A 139 -8.92 5.74 -7.54
N VAL A 140 -9.31 7.01 -7.44
CA VAL A 140 -10.13 7.65 -8.47
C VAL A 140 -9.34 7.84 -9.76
N MET A 141 -8.08 8.28 -9.69
CA MET A 141 -7.19 8.35 -10.86
C MET A 141 -7.00 6.98 -11.53
N GLN A 142 -6.87 5.91 -10.75
CA GLN A 142 -6.79 4.55 -11.29
C GLN A 142 -8.09 4.15 -12.00
N LEU A 143 -9.24 4.55 -11.45
CA LEU A 143 -10.52 4.33 -12.10
C LEU A 143 -10.65 5.13 -13.41
N GLU A 144 -10.25 6.40 -13.40
CA GLU A 144 -10.21 7.25 -14.58
C GLU A 144 -9.32 6.66 -15.69
N SER A 145 -8.13 6.17 -15.32
CA SER A 145 -7.24 5.49 -16.24
C SER A 145 -7.87 4.24 -16.88
N GLN A 146 -8.65 3.45 -16.10
CA GLN A 146 -9.39 2.29 -16.63
C GLN A 146 -10.52 2.69 -17.59
N LEU A 147 -11.05 3.89 -17.45
CA LEU A 147 -12.14 4.43 -18.28
C LEU A 147 -11.67 5.37 -19.38
N SER A 148 -10.35 5.56 -19.54
CA SER A 148 -9.77 6.46 -20.53
C SER A 148 -10.20 6.11 -21.98
N GLU A 149 -10.33 4.83 -22.29
CA GLU A 149 -10.84 4.35 -23.59
C GLU A 149 -12.31 4.72 -23.84
N ARG A 150 -13.04 5.03 -22.78
CA ARG A 150 -14.46 5.48 -22.83
C ARG A 150 -14.60 6.98 -22.80
N ASN A 151 -13.49 7.75 -22.75
CA ASN A 151 -13.47 9.21 -22.62
C ASN A 151 -14.28 9.72 -21.42
N VAL A 152 -14.16 9.03 -20.27
CA VAL A 152 -14.82 9.40 -19.02
C VAL A 152 -13.76 9.97 -18.07
N THR A 153 -14.00 11.19 -17.57
CA THR A 153 -13.16 11.87 -16.58
C THR A 153 -13.95 12.12 -15.30
N PHE A 154 -13.24 12.35 -14.20
CA PHE A 154 -13.85 12.59 -12.88
C PHE A 154 -13.52 13.97 -12.35
N GLU A 155 -14.52 14.64 -11.80
CA GLU A 155 -14.37 15.82 -10.96
C GLU A 155 -14.85 15.44 -9.54
N LEU A 156 -13.91 15.37 -8.58
CA LEU A 156 -14.23 15.13 -7.18
C LEU A 156 -14.28 16.44 -6.43
N GLU A 157 -15.43 16.71 -5.80
CA GLU A 157 -15.54 17.79 -4.83
C GLU A 157 -14.88 17.39 -3.49
N ASP A 158 -14.32 18.35 -2.77
CA ASP A 158 -13.63 18.10 -1.50
C ASP A 158 -14.49 17.34 -0.49
N ARG A 159 -15.80 17.65 -0.45
CA ARG A 159 -16.78 16.94 0.40
C ARG A 159 -16.91 15.46 0.04
N ALA A 160 -16.79 15.12 -1.24
CA ALA A 160 -16.83 13.74 -1.69
C ALA A 160 -15.55 12.99 -1.28
N VAL A 161 -14.40 13.66 -1.33
CA VAL A 161 -13.12 13.10 -0.83
C VAL A 161 -13.22 12.80 0.66
N GLU A 162 -13.71 13.74 1.47
CA GLU A 162 -13.90 13.56 2.91
C GLU A 162 -14.89 12.42 3.22
N TRP A 163 -16.00 12.35 2.49
CA TRP A 163 -16.99 11.29 2.66
C TRP A 163 -16.42 9.91 2.34
N LEU A 164 -15.69 9.79 1.23
CA LEU A 164 -15.03 8.54 0.84
C LEU A 164 -13.94 8.15 1.86
N ALA A 165 -13.16 9.12 2.32
CA ALA A 165 -12.12 8.92 3.31
C ALA A 165 -12.72 8.40 4.64
N SER A 166 -13.78 9.04 5.15
CA SER A 166 -14.41 8.65 6.41
C SER A 166 -15.04 7.26 6.39
N ARG A 167 -15.57 6.83 5.25
CA ARG A 167 -16.18 5.49 5.10
C ARG A 167 -15.21 4.42 4.63
N GLY A 168 -14.15 4.84 3.96
CA GLY A 168 -13.13 3.95 3.41
C GLY A 168 -11.94 3.70 4.33
N TYR A 169 -11.88 4.37 5.47
CA TYR A 169 -10.83 4.18 6.48
C TYR A 169 -11.38 3.47 7.71
N ASP A 170 -10.64 2.49 8.20
CA ASP A 170 -10.91 1.77 9.44
C ASP A 170 -9.59 1.70 10.25
N GLU A 171 -9.65 1.95 11.55
CA GLU A 171 -8.44 1.97 12.40
C GLU A 171 -7.66 0.64 12.37
N LYS A 172 -8.36 -0.48 12.20
CA LYS A 172 -7.74 -1.82 12.19
C LYS A 172 -7.31 -2.27 10.80
N MET A 173 -8.07 -1.86 9.77
CA MET A 173 -7.84 -2.28 8.38
C MET A 173 -7.15 -1.21 7.54
N GLY A 174 -6.96 -0.01 8.07
CA GLY A 174 -6.40 1.13 7.35
C GLY A 174 -7.28 1.56 6.19
N ALA A 175 -6.67 1.84 5.04
CA ALA A 175 -7.39 2.24 3.83
C ALA A 175 -7.87 1.06 2.95
N ARG A 176 -7.73 -0.19 3.40
CA ARG A 176 -8.17 -1.37 2.65
C ARG A 176 -9.66 -1.34 2.25
N PRO A 177 -10.61 -0.89 3.13
CA PRO A 177 -12.01 -0.84 2.76
C PRO A 177 -12.32 0.18 1.66
N LEU A 178 -11.45 1.16 1.43
CA LEU A 178 -11.66 2.25 0.48
C LEU A 178 -11.91 1.75 -0.95
N SER A 179 -11.18 0.72 -1.38
CA SER A 179 -11.38 0.10 -2.70
C SER A 179 -12.81 -0.42 -2.86
N ARG A 180 -13.37 -1.02 -1.82
CA ARG A 180 -14.75 -1.54 -1.81
C ARG A 180 -15.77 -0.40 -1.81
N VAL A 181 -15.53 0.65 -1.01
CA VAL A 181 -16.41 1.84 -0.97
C VAL A 181 -16.47 2.50 -2.35
N ILE A 182 -15.33 2.68 -3.01
CA ILE A 182 -15.29 3.23 -4.38
C ILE A 182 -16.00 2.30 -5.37
N GLN A 183 -15.82 1.00 -5.24
CA GLN A 183 -16.51 0.04 -6.10
C GLN A 183 -18.04 0.11 -5.94
N GLU A 184 -18.53 0.22 -4.72
CA GLU A 184 -19.96 0.22 -4.43
C GLU A 184 -20.61 1.56 -4.78
N HIS A 185 -19.98 2.68 -4.44
CA HIS A 185 -20.60 4.01 -4.54
C HIS A 185 -20.24 4.75 -5.83
N ILE A 186 -19.17 4.37 -6.51
CA ILE A 186 -18.78 5.01 -7.79
C ILE A 186 -18.87 4.02 -8.95
N LYS A 187 -18.13 2.90 -8.91
CA LYS A 187 -18.03 2.00 -10.07
C LYS A 187 -19.37 1.39 -10.48
N LYS A 188 -20.16 0.89 -9.53
CA LYS A 188 -21.45 0.23 -9.82
C LYS A 188 -22.49 1.20 -10.42
N PRO A 189 -22.75 2.37 -9.82
CA PRO A 189 -23.67 3.33 -10.40
C PRO A 189 -23.22 3.83 -11.78
N LEU A 190 -21.91 4.08 -11.91
CA LEU A 190 -21.31 4.58 -13.14
C LEU A 190 -21.42 3.58 -14.30
N ALA A 191 -21.33 2.29 -14.04
CA ALA A 191 -21.46 1.25 -15.07
C ALA A 191 -22.76 1.37 -15.85
N ASN A 192 -23.87 1.67 -15.18
CA ASN A 192 -25.16 1.87 -15.82
C ASN A 192 -25.17 3.14 -16.70
N GLU A 193 -24.54 4.23 -16.24
CA GLU A 193 -24.44 5.48 -17.02
C GLU A 193 -23.56 5.32 -18.27
N ILE A 194 -22.49 4.53 -18.19
CA ILE A 194 -21.61 4.25 -19.33
C ILE A 194 -22.27 3.31 -20.34
N LEU A 195 -22.97 2.27 -19.87
CA LEU A 195 -23.55 1.26 -20.76
C LEU A 195 -24.88 1.71 -21.39
N PHE A 196 -25.73 2.34 -20.59
CA PHE A 196 -27.13 2.62 -20.97
C PHE A 196 -27.54 4.08 -20.80
N GLY A 197 -26.77 4.88 -20.05
CA GLY A 197 -27.09 6.24 -19.69
C GLY A 197 -26.42 7.30 -20.54
N LYS A 198 -26.12 8.44 -19.91
CA LYS A 198 -25.63 9.68 -20.53
C LYS A 198 -24.16 9.59 -21.00
N LEU A 199 -23.36 8.68 -20.46
CA LEU A 199 -21.92 8.57 -20.71
C LEU A 199 -21.53 7.57 -21.81
N LYS A 200 -22.47 7.14 -22.65
CA LYS A 200 -22.20 6.22 -23.77
C LYS A 200 -21.12 6.73 -24.74
N LYS A 201 -21.00 8.05 -24.88
CA LYS A 201 -20.01 8.72 -25.76
C LYS A 201 -18.86 9.37 -24.97
N GLY A 202 -18.81 9.12 -23.67
CA GLY A 202 -17.91 9.80 -22.76
C GLY A 202 -18.53 11.00 -22.07
N GLY A 203 -17.75 11.68 -21.23
CA GLY A 203 -18.17 12.86 -20.50
C GLY A 203 -17.48 13.00 -19.16
N VAL A 204 -17.97 13.91 -18.34
CA VAL A 204 -17.45 14.20 -17.00
C VAL A 204 -18.41 13.65 -15.96
N VAL A 205 -17.86 12.97 -14.96
CA VAL A 205 -18.59 12.51 -13.79
C VAL A 205 -18.23 13.42 -12.62
N ARG A 206 -19.17 14.26 -12.21
CA ARG A 206 -18.99 15.07 -11.00
C ARG A 206 -19.48 14.26 -9.79
N VAL A 207 -18.58 14.08 -8.83
CA VAL A 207 -18.84 13.35 -7.58
C VAL A 207 -18.93 14.35 -6.45
N ASP A 208 -20.11 14.44 -5.82
CA ASP A 208 -20.38 15.34 -4.70
C ASP A 208 -21.17 14.59 -3.61
N VAL A 209 -21.43 15.25 -2.49
CA VAL A 209 -22.22 14.74 -1.37
C VAL A 209 -23.50 15.55 -1.25
N LYS A 210 -24.62 14.83 -1.21
CA LYS A 210 -25.92 15.39 -0.91
C LYS A 210 -26.31 15.08 0.53
N THR A 211 -26.82 16.06 1.23
CA THR A 211 -27.37 15.88 2.58
C THR A 211 -28.89 15.79 2.48
N ASP A 212 -29.47 14.72 3.00
CA ASP A 212 -30.88 14.50 3.07
C ASP A 212 -31.53 15.36 4.19
N GLU A 213 -32.86 15.46 4.20
CA GLU A 213 -33.64 16.21 5.19
C GLU A 213 -33.43 15.69 6.63
N ASP A 214 -33.07 14.42 6.77
CA ASP A 214 -32.75 13.75 8.04
C ASP A 214 -31.27 13.89 8.46
N GLY A 215 -30.46 14.66 7.72
CA GLY A 215 -29.02 14.86 7.98
C GLY A 215 -28.12 13.71 7.49
N GLY A 216 -28.68 12.74 6.80
CA GLY A 216 -27.91 11.68 6.13
C GLY A 216 -27.09 12.23 4.96
N GLN A 217 -25.87 11.77 4.82
CA GLN A 217 -25.00 12.14 3.70
C GLN A 217 -24.85 10.97 2.74
N GLU A 218 -25.16 11.23 1.47
CA GLU A 218 -25.04 10.26 0.38
C GLU A 218 -24.19 10.82 -0.75
N LEU A 219 -23.37 9.95 -1.36
CA LEU A 219 -22.55 10.30 -2.52
C LEU A 219 -23.45 10.41 -3.76
N THR A 220 -23.34 11.50 -4.49
CA THR A 220 -24.07 11.72 -5.74
C THR A 220 -23.10 11.76 -6.92
N LEU A 221 -23.57 11.21 -8.04
CA LEU A 221 -22.84 11.13 -9.30
C LEU A 221 -23.63 11.85 -10.37
N ASP A 222 -23.18 13.01 -10.75
CA ASP A 222 -23.78 13.77 -11.85
C ASP A 222 -23.03 13.48 -13.16
N ALA A 223 -23.69 12.76 -14.04
CA ALA A 223 -23.18 12.40 -15.35
C ALA A 223 -23.45 13.55 -16.34
N ILE A 224 -22.39 14.23 -16.76
CA ILE A 224 -22.44 15.33 -17.72
C ILE A 224 -21.89 14.80 -19.07
N PRO A 225 -22.77 14.55 -20.05
CA PRO A 225 -22.36 14.05 -21.35
C PRO A 225 -21.51 15.10 -22.07
N ASP A 226 -20.42 14.72 -22.67
CA ASP A 226 -19.56 15.62 -23.42
C ASP A 226 -19.92 15.64 -24.89
N SER A 227 -19.91 16.85 -25.44
CA SER A 227 -19.97 17.09 -26.89
C SER A 227 -18.58 17.30 -27.52
N THR A 228 -17.52 17.40 -26.69
CA THR A 228 -16.13 17.63 -27.12
C THR A 228 -15.15 16.82 -26.27
N PRO A 229 -14.10 16.21 -26.86
CA PRO A 229 -13.11 15.46 -26.10
C PRO A 229 -12.28 16.38 -25.20
N VAL A 230 -12.39 16.20 -23.88
CA VAL A 230 -11.56 16.89 -22.88
C VAL A 230 -10.25 16.14 -22.72
N LYS A 231 -9.12 16.85 -22.83
CA LYS A 231 -7.79 16.31 -22.51
C LYS A 231 -7.70 16.06 -21.00
N PRO A 232 -6.96 15.01 -20.56
CA PRO A 232 -6.74 14.78 -19.14
C PRO A 232 -6.20 16.03 -18.46
N SER A 233 -6.81 16.42 -17.33
CA SER A 233 -6.34 17.57 -16.55
C SER A 233 -4.96 17.27 -15.99
N GLU A 234 -3.97 18.05 -16.38
CA GLU A 234 -2.66 18.08 -15.76
C GLU A 234 -2.84 18.48 -14.29
N LEU A 235 -2.39 17.61 -13.38
CA LEU A 235 -2.33 17.87 -11.95
C LEU A 235 -1.59 19.20 -11.71
N LYS A 236 -2.29 20.21 -11.23
CA LYS A 236 -1.65 21.42 -10.70
C LYS A 236 -0.89 21.03 -9.42
N SER A 237 0.41 20.85 -9.56
CA SER A 237 1.31 20.81 -8.42
C SER A 237 1.44 22.21 -7.86
N ASP A 238 0.68 22.56 -6.86
CA ASP A 238 0.92 23.76 -6.07
C ASP A 238 2.18 23.55 -5.20
N GLY A 239 3.32 23.87 -5.77
CA GLY A 239 4.55 24.09 -5.04
C GLY A 239 4.52 25.46 -4.35
N PRO A 240 5.10 25.61 -3.15
CA PRO A 240 5.05 26.87 -2.40
C PRO A 240 5.77 28.00 -3.15
N LYS A 241 5.04 29.08 -3.41
CA LYS A 241 5.57 30.33 -3.97
C LYS A 241 6.59 30.96 -3.00
N GLY A 242 7.87 30.71 -3.25
CA GLY A 242 8.96 31.46 -2.62
C GLY A 242 8.96 32.91 -3.12
N LYS A 243 8.73 33.85 -2.21
CA LYS A 243 8.94 35.29 -2.43
C LYS A 243 10.43 35.54 -2.65
N ALA A 244 10.87 35.81 -3.86
CA ALA A 244 12.16 36.40 -4.14
C ALA A 244 11.99 37.90 -4.37
N GLY A 245 12.52 38.65 -3.44
CA GLY A 245 12.57 40.10 -3.47
C GLY A 245 13.45 40.64 -4.58
N ARG A 246 12.95 41.67 -5.21
CA ARG A 246 13.52 42.50 -6.22
C ARG A 246 14.46 43.50 -5.56
N LYS A 247 15.75 43.52 -5.91
CA LYS A 247 16.56 44.74 -5.89
C LYS A 247 17.53 44.70 -7.04
N GLY A 248 17.44 45.75 -7.86
CA GLY A 248 18.22 46.03 -9.02
C GLY A 248 19.58 46.65 -8.72
N SER A 249 20.40 46.65 -9.68
CA SER A 249 21.22 47.83 -10.04
C SER A 249 21.95 47.61 -11.37
N LYS A 250 22.06 48.69 -12.00
CA LYS A 250 22.51 49.08 -13.33
C LYS A 250 24.00 48.92 -13.58
N SER A 251 24.29 49.01 -14.88
CA SER A 251 25.49 49.53 -15.56
C SER A 251 26.64 48.52 -15.72
N SER A 252 27.37 48.43 -16.77
CA SER A 252 27.66 49.23 -17.95
C SER A 252 28.72 48.46 -18.77
N LYS A 253 28.58 48.51 -20.11
CA LYS A 253 29.60 48.69 -21.13
C LYS A 253 31.04 48.19 -20.97
N SER A 254 31.48 47.47 -21.96
CA SER A 254 32.49 47.71 -23.02
C SER A 254 33.25 46.43 -23.25
N ALA A 255 33.26 45.88 -24.44
CA ALA A 255 34.08 46.17 -25.59
C ALA A 255 35.48 45.53 -25.51
N ALA A 256 35.71 44.76 -26.52
CA ALA A 256 36.93 44.59 -27.31
C ALA A 256 37.99 43.55 -26.89
N ASP A 257 38.26 42.75 -27.91
CA ASP A 257 39.56 42.32 -28.43
C ASP A 257 40.44 41.37 -27.59
N SER A 258 40.57 40.30 -28.13
CA SER A 258 41.71 39.54 -28.72
C SER A 258 41.49 38.07 -28.67
#